data_ad1ec3bb011ae9bbadf8fc670d99a685
#
_entry.id   ad1ec3bb011ae9bbadf8fc670d99a685
#
_cell.length_a   1.000
_cell.length_b   1.000
_cell.length_c   1.000
_cell.angle_alpha   90.00
_cell.angle_beta   90.00
_cell.angle_gamma   90.00
#
_symmetry.space_group_name_H-M   'P 1'
#
loop_
_entity.id
_entity.type
_entity.pdbx_description
1 polymer ?
#
loop_
_entity_poly.entity_id
_entity_poly.type
_entity_poly.pdbx_seq_one_letter_code
_entity_poly.pdbx_strand_id
1 'polypeptide(L)'
;MTFRTSLILVFALAYAPSALHCQDQASPSPKPSGPSILQEYDQALDEVAERAMRSVVQVDVTGYGVPEDDKDSGSQMLQRQRSLGSGVIVDPDGYIVTNNHVVAGALHIRVTLSSATLEIVPYHTTLNHKQRVYEARLIGTNRYADLAVIKIDEKNLPFIPLTEQYRVRLGQTVLAIGSPEGLEHTVTKGIISALGRQPERDRPMVYIQTDAPINPGNSGGPLIDRNGNLIGINTFIYTSGGGSEGLGFAIPQPIVRFVYAALKARGVIPPVTIGAHAQSITPSLAAALKLPVDFGVILSDIDPDGPANTAGLRAGDIVTAVDGIPIDSLPKYTAFLYMHPLGLPMEMQLLRDGKPLTVSINPVEAPPTVENLSDLIDPNSDLIASLGVFVIDLKGTLGETMGIRSKSGVIVAGLLSGEPATLADLQAGDVIFSMNGKPVNNTGELRHELTSFKPGDPVVFQVERRGINQYIAFEIE
;
A
#
# COMPACT_ATOMS: atom_id res chain seq x y z
N MET A 1 83.64 2.18 -43.06
CA MET A 1 84.29 2.05 -44.40
C MET A 1 83.31 1.49 -45.36
N THR A 2 83.19 2.19 -46.44
CA THR A 2 82.62 1.99 -47.78
C THR A 2 81.11 2.17 -47.95
N PHE A 3 80.86 3.40 -48.49
CA PHE A 3 79.61 3.84 -49.17
C PHE A 3 79.33 2.92 -50.40
N ARG A 4 78.03 2.64 -50.64
CA ARG A 4 77.52 2.38 -51.97
C ARG A 4 76.21 3.14 -52.19
N THR A 5 76.31 4.15 -53.02
CA THR A 5 75.26 4.91 -53.68
C THR A 5 74.54 4.03 -54.70
N SER A 6 73.22 3.95 -54.64
CA SER A 6 72.38 3.40 -55.71
C SER A 6 71.43 4.48 -56.20
N LEU A 7 71.57 4.77 -57.50
CA LEU A 7 70.83 5.72 -58.32
C LEU A 7 69.43 5.14 -58.62
N ILE A 8 68.38 5.79 -58.25
CA ILE A 8 67.01 5.44 -58.63
C ILE A 8 66.56 6.39 -59.75
N LEU A 9 66.28 5.76 -60.89
CA LEU A 9 65.74 6.38 -62.09
C LEU A 9 64.24 6.60 -61.93
N VAL A 10 63.80 7.88 -62.01
CA VAL A 10 62.36 8.21 -61.91
C VAL A 10 61.78 8.22 -63.33
N PHE A 11 60.85 7.26 -63.63
CA PHE A 11 60.02 7.32 -64.82
C PHE A 11 58.73 8.12 -64.48
N ALA A 12 58.58 9.27 -65.09
CA ALA A 12 57.34 10.02 -65.04
C ALA A 12 56.37 9.49 -66.12
N LEU A 13 55.33 8.77 -65.71
CA LEU A 13 54.17 8.50 -66.58
C LEU A 13 53.13 9.60 -66.43
N ALA A 14 52.89 10.32 -67.50
CA ALA A 14 51.78 11.24 -67.59
C ALA A 14 50.44 10.50 -67.70
N TYR A 15 49.64 10.59 -66.66
CA TYR A 15 48.23 10.16 -66.65
C TYR A 15 47.31 11.35 -66.98
N ALA A 16 46.62 11.25 -68.10
CA ALA A 16 45.52 12.18 -68.45
C ALA A 16 44.28 11.76 -67.63
N PRO A 17 43.57 12.69 -67.02
CA PRO A 17 42.32 12.37 -66.29
C PRO A 17 41.18 12.21 -67.30
N SER A 18 40.69 10.99 -67.47
CA SER A 18 39.38 10.71 -68.08
C SER A 18 38.29 11.10 -67.14
N ALA A 19 37.57 12.19 -67.39
CA ALA A 19 36.38 12.54 -66.64
C ALA A 19 35.27 11.50 -66.89
N LEU A 20 35.13 10.55 -65.98
CA LEU A 20 33.92 9.73 -65.87
C LEU A 20 32.84 10.61 -65.24
N HIS A 21 31.87 11.02 -66.09
CA HIS A 21 30.59 11.56 -65.61
C HIS A 21 29.83 10.38 -64.93
N CYS A 22 29.92 10.30 -63.62
CA CYS A 22 29.01 9.51 -62.82
C CYS A 22 27.71 10.32 -62.72
N GLN A 23 26.71 9.98 -63.50
CA GLN A 23 25.35 10.44 -63.26
C GLN A 23 24.87 9.78 -61.96
N ASP A 24 24.88 10.51 -60.90
CA ASP A 24 24.16 10.18 -59.68
C ASP A 24 22.65 10.12 -60.01
N GLN A 25 22.19 8.93 -60.40
CA GLN A 25 20.78 8.60 -60.31
C GLN A 25 20.49 8.45 -58.77
N ALA A 26 20.16 9.56 -58.16
CA ALA A 26 19.53 9.50 -56.83
C ALA A 26 18.31 8.60 -56.96
N SER A 27 18.45 7.39 -56.45
CA SER A 27 17.30 6.49 -56.18
C SER A 27 16.29 7.28 -55.40
N PRO A 28 15.00 7.36 -55.82
CA PRO A 28 14.00 8.06 -55.02
C PRO A 28 13.96 7.42 -53.63
N SER A 29 14.28 8.18 -52.62
CA SER A 29 14.07 7.77 -51.23
C SER A 29 12.66 7.21 -51.13
N PRO A 30 12.48 6.00 -50.53
CA PRO A 30 11.15 5.45 -50.38
C PRO A 30 10.30 6.51 -49.66
N LYS A 31 9.19 6.93 -50.28
CA LYS A 31 8.19 7.72 -49.61
C LYS A 31 7.84 6.97 -48.30
N PRO A 32 7.81 7.65 -47.17
CA PRO A 32 7.38 6.97 -45.93
C PRO A 32 6.00 6.38 -46.23
N SER A 33 5.94 5.06 -46.36
CA SER A 33 4.69 4.34 -46.24
C SER A 33 4.09 4.75 -44.90
N GLY A 34 2.77 5.00 -44.81
CA GLY A 34 2.09 5.48 -43.62
C GLY A 34 2.57 4.80 -42.31
N PRO A 35 2.18 5.32 -41.13
CA PRO A 35 2.75 4.88 -39.87
C PRO A 35 2.74 3.34 -39.80
N SER A 36 3.88 2.76 -39.45
CA SER A 36 3.95 1.30 -39.27
C SER A 36 3.06 0.93 -38.06
N ILE A 37 2.56 -0.32 -38.02
CA ILE A 37 1.76 -0.82 -36.87
C ILE A 37 2.46 -0.54 -35.54
N LEU A 38 3.79 -0.56 -35.52
CA LEU A 38 4.58 -0.24 -34.32
C LEU A 38 4.46 1.25 -33.93
N GLN A 39 4.48 2.15 -34.91
CA GLN A 39 4.31 3.59 -34.65
C GLN A 39 2.88 3.91 -34.18
N GLU A 40 1.86 3.26 -34.74
CA GLU A 40 0.48 3.39 -34.27
C GLU A 40 0.33 2.86 -32.84
N TYR A 41 1.01 1.77 -32.52
CA TYR A 41 1.01 1.20 -31.16
C TYR A 41 1.71 2.13 -30.17
N ASP A 42 2.87 2.67 -30.50
CA ASP A 42 3.61 3.59 -29.62
C ASP A 42 2.81 4.87 -29.40
N GLN A 43 2.24 5.45 -30.46
CA GLN A 43 1.38 6.63 -30.35
C GLN A 43 0.16 6.37 -29.45
N ALA A 44 -0.50 5.22 -29.59
CA ALA A 44 -1.63 4.84 -28.74
C ALA A 44 -1.24 4.73 -27.27
N LEU A 45 -0.05 4.21 -26.96
CA LEU A 45 0.47 4.15 -25.59
C LEU A 45 0.78 5.54 -25.02
N ASP A 46 1.37 6.41 -25.83
CA ASP A 46 1.68 7.79 -25.44
C ASP A 46 0.38 8.55 -25.09
N GLU A 47 -0.65 8.47 -25.93
CA GLU A 47 -1.95 9.09 -25.67
C GLU A 47 -2.62 8.58 -24.38
N VAL A 48 -2.50 7.27 -24.10
CA VAL A 48 -3.02 6.67 -22.87
C VAL A 48 -2.23 7.14 -21.65
N ALA A 49 -0.90 7.16 -21.74
CA ALA A 49 -0.03 7.64 -20.68
C ALA A 49 -0.31 9.11 -20.35
N GLU A 50 -0.37 9.99 -21.35
CA GLU A 50 -0.67 11.41 -21.19
C GLU A 50 -2.02 11.64 -20.50
N ARG A 51 -3.06 10.93 -20.95
CA ARG A 51 -4.39 11.04 -20.35
C ARG A 51 -4.39 10.60 -18.90
N ALA A 52 -3.73 9.48 -18.58
CA ALA A 52 -3.69 8.93 -17.23
C ALA A 52 -2.84 9.79 -16.28
N MET A 53 -1.70 10.32 -16.74
CA MET A 53 -0.82 11.19 -15.94
C MET A 53 -1.55 12.41 -15.37
N ARG A 54 -2.55 12.95 -16.07
CA ARG A 54 -3.38 14.07 -15.57
C ARG A 54 -4.15 13.74 -14.29
N SER A 55 -4.36 12.45 -14.02
CA SER A 55 -5.08 11.95 -12.85
C SER A 55 -4.12 11.43 -11.77
N VAL A 56 -2.80 11.48 -12.00
CA VAL A 56 -1.79 11.04 -11.03
C VAL A 56 -1.22 12.25 -10.32
N VAL A 57 -1.11 12.15 -9.02
CA VAL A 57 -0.64 13.23 -8.15
C VAL A 57 0.54 12.78 -7.31
N GLN A 58 1.38 13.73 -6.93
CA GLN A 58 2.36 13.52 -5.87
C GLN A 58 1.69 13.71 -4.52
N VAL A 59 1.99 12.82 -3.59
CA VAL A 59 1.55 12.87 -2.19
C VAL A 59 2.77 13.05 -1.31
N ASP A 60 2.89 14.19 -0.65
CA ASP A 60 3.96 14.57 0.27
C ASP A 60 3.39 14.64 1.68
N VAL A 61 3.93 13.83 2.57
CA VAL A 61 3.43 13.67 3.93
C VAL A 61 4.51 14.02 4.93
N THR A 62 4.16 14.86 5.88
CA THR A 62 4.99 15.09 7.07
C THR A 62 4.24 14.53 8.27
N GLY A 63 4.90 13.71 9.07
CA GLY A 63 4.28 13.03 10.20
C GLY A 63 5.27 12.35 11.11
N TYR A 64 4.78 11.39 11.89
CA TYR A 64 5.58 10.55 12.76
C TYR A 64 5.58 9.10 12.28
N GLY A 65 6.71 8.42 12.40
CA GLY A 65 6.83 7.01 12.04
C GLY A 65 8.05 6.34 12.68
N VAL A 66 8.07 5.02 12.65
CA VAL A 66 9.23 4.24 13.10
C VAL A 66 10.33 4.37 12.03
N PRO A 67 11.56 4.73 12.41
CA PRO A 67 12.70 4.77 11.49
C PRO A 67 12.88 3.42 10.76
N GLU A 68 13.35 3.45 9.51
CA GLU A 68 13.52 2.22 8.74
C GLU A 68 14.49 1.24 9.39
N ASP A 69 15.54 1.74 9.99
CA ASP A 69 16.55 0.94 10.69
C ASP A 69 16.01 0.24 11.96
N ASP A 70 14.89 0.72 12.49
CA ASP A 70 14.26 0.21 13.72
C ASP A 70 13.01 -0.66 13.48
N LYS A 71 12.53 -0.77 12.25
CA LYS A 71 11.31 -1.54 11.92
C LYS A 71 11.41 -3.02 12.30
N ASP A 72 12.60 -3.61 12.15
CA ASP A 72 12.86 -5.03 12.48
C ASP A 72 13.17 -5.25 13.96
N SER A 73 13.46 -4.20 14.73
CA SER A 73 13.85 -4.29 16.15
C SER A 73 12.65 -4.41 17.10
N GLY A 74 11.41 -4.25 16.61
CA GLY A 74 10.22 -4.15 17.44
C GLY A 74 10.17 -2.86 18.28
N SER A 75 11.05 -1.91 18.00
CA SER A 75 11.06 -0.58 18.61
C SER A 75 9.81 0.19 18.20
N GLN A 76 9.15 0.79 19.19
CA GLN A 76 8.00 1.70 18.95
C GLN A 76 8.43 3.17 19.17
N MET A 77 9.72 3.45 18.95
CA MET A 77 10.25 4.81 18.98
C MET A 77 9.87 5.52 17.70
N LEU A 78 9.13 6.61 17.81
CA LEU A 78 8.66 7.41 16.70
C LEU A 78 9.58 8.62 16.49
N GLN A 79 9.79 8.96 15.23
CA GLN A 79 10.50 10.16 14.83
C GLN A 79 9.69 10.94 13.81
N ARG A 80 9.93 12.25 13.75
CA ARG A 80 9.36 13.07 12.68
C ARG A 80 10.02 12.69 11.37
N GLN A 81 9.20 12.29 10.41
CA GLN A 81 9.66 11.87 9.09
C GLN A 81 8.82 12.49 7.97
N ARG A 82 9.37 12.47 6.79
CA ARG A 82 8.69 12.81 5.55
C ARG A 82 8.54 11.56 4.70
N SER A 83 7.34 11.31 4.24
CA SER A 83 7.04 10.23 3.30
C SER A 83 6.62 10.83 1.96
N LEU A 84 7.02 10.18 0.89
CA LEU A 84 6.69 10.57 -0.46
C LEU A 84 6.12 9.40 -1.24
N GLY A 85 5.04 9.65 -1.97
CA GLY A 85 4.41 8.68 -2.83
C GLY A 85 3.56 9.33 -3.90
N SER A 86 2.81 8.52 -4.57
CA SER A 86 1.84 8.91 -5.59
C SER A 86 0.42 8.69 -5.12
N GLY A 87 -0.52 9.29 -5.84
CA GLY A 87 -1.95 9.04 -5.67
C GLY A 87 -2.67 9.09 -7.00
N VAL A 88 -3.85 8.51 -7.03
CA VAL A 88 -4.74 8.50 -8.20
C VAL A 88 -6.02 9.23 -7.87
N ILE A 89 -6.35 10.26 -8.63
CA ILE A 89 -7.67 10.90 -8.56
C ILE A 89 -8.68 9.91 -9.16
N VAL A 90 -9.64 9.48 -8.35
CA VAL A 90 -10.67 8.49 -8.74
C VAL A 90 -12.07 9.09 -8.84
N ASP A 91 -12.21 10.36 -8.48
CA ASP A 91 -13.47 11.10 -8.47
C ASP A 91 -13.20 12.57 -8.82
N PRO A 92 -13.99 13.20 -9.71
CA PRO A 92 -13.77 14.59 -10.16
C PRO A 92 -13.88 15.63 -9.03
N ASP A 93 -14.49 15.26 -7.90
CA ASP A 93 -14.57 16.11 -6.71
C ASP A 93 -13.30 16.10 -5.85
N GLY A 94 -12.19 15.47 -6.31
CA GLY A 94 -10.90 15.52 -5.65
C GLY A 94 -10.66 14.43 -4.60
N TYR A 95 -11.36 13.30 -4.69
CA TYR A 95 -10.99 12.11 -3.93
C TYR A 95 -9.83 11.39 -4.61
N ILE A 96 -8.83 11.05 -3.82
CA ILE A 96 -7.58 10.45 -4.26
C ILE A 96 -7.37 9.16 -3.47
N VAL A 97 -7.02 8.10 -4.17
CA VAL A 97 -6.57 6.84 -3.57
C VAL A 97 -5.04 6.82 -3.58
N THR A 98 -4.44 6.42 -2.48
CA THR A 98 -3.00 6.18 -2.33
C THR A 98 -2.77 4.96 -1.43
N ASN A 99 -1.53 4.59 -1.15
CA ASN A 99 -1.25 3.55 -0.17
C ASN A 99 -1.37 4.08 1.28
N ASN A 100 -1.74 3.18 2.18
CA ASN A 100 -1.78 3.49 3.61
C ASN A 100 -0.40 3.83 4.16
N HIS A 101 0.65 3.08 3.78
CA HIS A 101 2.02 3.34 4.26
C HIS A 101 2.55 4.72 3.83
N VAL A 102 2.01 5.33 2.76
CA VAL A 102 2.38 6.70 2.33
C VAL A 102 1.86 7.74 3.31
N VAL A 103 0.65 7.54 3.87
CA VAL A 103 -0.02 8.51 4.75
C VAL A 103 -0.04 8.11 6.22
N ALA A 104 0.57 6.99 6.58
CA ALA A 104 0.62 6.51 7.96
C ALA A 104 1.33 7.54 8.86
N GLY A 105 0.73 7.85 10.01
CA GLY A 105 1.25 8.82 10.97
C GLY A 105 1.26 10.28 10.49
N ALA A 106 0.48 10.62 9.45
CA ALA A 106 0.47 11.95 8.83
C ALA A 106 -0.05 13.03 9.78
N LEU A 107 0.73 14.11 9.92
CA LEU A 107 0.29 15.39 10.46
C LEU A 107 -0.23 16.31 9.35
N HIS A 108 0.49 16.38 8.25
CA HIS A 108 0.16 17.18 7.09
C HIS A 108 0.29 16.34 5.83
N ILE A 109 -0.70 16.41 4.98
CA ILE A 109 -0.72 15.74 3.67
C ILE A 109 -0.84 16.82 2.61
N ARG A 110 0.16 16.94 1.75
CA ARG A 110 0.15 17.86 0.61
C ARG A 110 0.06 17.08 -0.69
N VAL A 111 -0.83 17.51 -1.54
CA VAL A 111 -1.03 16.94 -2.87
C VAL A 111 -0.60 17.95 -3.91
N THR A 112 0.32 17.56 -4.78
CA THR A 112 0.74 18.35 -5.92
C THR A 112 0.11 17.80 -7.18
N LEU A 113 -0.71 18.63 -7.84
CA LEU A 113 -1.28 18.33 -9.15
C LEU A 113 -0.25 18.66 -10.23
N SER A 114 -0.06 17.73 -11.15
CA SER A 114 0.79 17.98 -12.31
C SER A 114 0.18 19.02 -13.26
N SER A 115 1.00 19.88 -13.78
CA SER A 115 0.62 20.73 -14.93
C SER A 115 0.78 19.90 -16.20
N ALA A 116 -0.33 19.48 -16.78
CA ALA A 116 -0.37 18.58 -17.93
C ALA A 116 0.02 19.24 -19.26
N THR A 117 1.23 19.73 -19.40
CA THR A 117 1.79 20.12 -20.70
C THR A 117 3.06 19.32 -20.93
N LEU A 118 2.90 18.20 -21.62
CA LEU A 118 4.00 17.38 -22.14
C LEU A 118 4.51 17.94 -23.49
N GLU A 119 4.63 19.24 -23.63
CA GLU A 119 5.42 19.78 -24.73
C GLU A 119 6.89 19.54 -24.36
N ILE A 120 7.47 18.52 -24.97
CA ILE A 120 8.92 18.29 -24.96
C ILE A 120 9.56 19.42 -25.75
N VAL A 121 9.85 20.53 -25.09
CA VAL A 121 10.75 21.52 -25.63
C VAL A 121 12.16 21.13 -25.20
N PRO A 122 13.08 20.83 -26.14
CA PRO A 122 14.46 20.49 -25.78
C PRO A 122 15.02 21.56 -24.83
N TYR A 123 15.62 21.13 -23.71
CA TYR A 123 16.23 21.99 -22.68
C TYR A 123 15.27 22.72 -21.73
N HIS A 124 13.96 22.46 -21.70
CA HIS A 124 13.11 22.91 -20.61
C HIS A 124 13.33 22.04 -19.38
N THR A 125 13.75 22.69 -18.30
CA THR A 125 13.74 22.06 -16.97
C THR A 125 12.35 22.20 -16.39
N THR A 126 11.87 21.15 -15.72
CA THR A 126 10.56 21.06 -15.05
C THR A 126 10.35 22.12 -13.94
N LEU A 127 11.39 22.90 -13.64
CA LEU A 127 11.40 23.90 -12.56
C LEU A 127 10.52 25.13 -12.81
N ASN A 128 9.98 25.32 -14.01
CA ASN A 128 9.23 26.55 -14.39
C ASN A 128 7.71 26.41 -14.44
N HIS A 129 7.14 25.23 -14.12
CA HIS A 129 5.69 25.07 -14.13
C HIS A 129 5.12 25.45 -12.75
N LYS A 130 4.08 26.27 -12.73
CA LYS A 130 3.30 26.55 -11.51
C LYS A 130 2.60 25.29 -11.06
N GLN A 131 3.26 24.53 -10.19
CA GLN A 131 2.63 23.39 -9.52
C GLN A 131 1.48 23.89 -8.64
N ARG A 132 0.33 23.23 -8.74
CA ARG A 132 -0.81 23.49 -7.85
C ARG A 132 -0.71 22.55 -6.66
N VAL A 133 -0.43 23.10 -5.48
CA VAL A 133 -0.29 22.35 -4.22
C VAL A 133 -1.52 22.59 -3.36
N TYR A 134 -2.08 21.52 -2.85
CA TYR A 134 -3.27 21.52 -1.99
C TYR A 134 -2.98 20.79 -0.69
N GLU A 135 -3.50 21.32 0.42
CA GLU A 135 -3.63 20.52 1.65
C GLU A 135 -4.74 19.50 1.45
N ALA A 136 -4.45 18.26 1.82
CA ALA A 136 -5.41 17.17 1.72
C ALA A 136 -5.87 16.71 3.11
N ARG A 137 -7.15 16.35 3.21
CA ARG A 137 -7.70 15.72 4.40
C ARG A 137 -7.66 14.20 4.25
N LEU A 138 -7.24 13.50 5.27
CA LEU A 138 -7.37 12.06 5.36
C LEU A 138 -8.86 11.72 5.58
N ILE A 139 -9.44 10.94 4.67
CA ILE A 139 -10.82 10.46 4.77
C ILE A 139 -10.86 9.15 5.56
N GLY A 140 -9.88 8.30 5.35
CA GLY A 140 -9.72 7.07 6.09
C GLY A 140 -8.62 6.20 5.49
N THR A 141 -8.23 5.19 6.26
CA THR A 141 -7.21 4.23 5.90
C THR A 141 -7.72 2.81 6.02
N ASN A 142 -7.12 1.92 5.25
CA ASN A 142 -7.25 0.50 5.45
C ASN A 142 -5.88 -0.16 5.37
N ARG A 143 -5.38 -0.56 6.50
CA ARG A 143 -4.05 -1.15 6.65
C ARG A 143 -3.94 -2.53 6.00
N TYR A 144 -4.99 -3.35 6.11
CA TYR A 144 -4.98 -4.71 5.55
C TYR A 144 -4.80 -4.71 4.03
N ALA A 145 -5.45 -3.74 3.35
CA ALA A 145 -5.31 -3.57 1.91
C ALA A 145 -4.18 -2.61 1.53
N ASP A 146 -3.49 -2.01 2.49
CA ASP A 146 -2.51 -0.94 2.27
C ASP A 146 -3.06 0.19 1.39
N LEU A 147 -4.29 0.63 1.66
CA LEU A 147 -4.96 1.71 0.92
C LEU A 147 -5.41 2.83 1.86
N ALA A 148 -5.38 4.04 1.32
CA ALA A 148 -5.92 5.23 1.97
C ALA A 148 -6.72 6.06 0.96
N VAL A 149 -7.71 6.80 1.47
CA VAL A 149 -8.45 7.81 0.72
C VAL A 149 -8.18 9.17 1.33
N ILE A 150 -7.70 10.09 0.52
CA ILE A 150 -7.48 11.49 0.86
C ILE A 150 -8.32 12.39 -0.02
N LYS A 151 -8.57 13.62 0.40
CA LYS A 151 -9.46 14.57 -0.29
C LYS A 151 -8.86 15.96 -0.33
N ILE A 152 -8.81 16.54 -1.54
CA ILE A 152 -8.47 17.94 -1.76
C ILE A 152 -9.71 18.75 -2.14
N ASP A 153 -9.78 20.03 -1.74
CA ASP A 153 -10.91 20.91 -2.04
C ASP A 153 -10.76 21.55 -3.44
N GLU A 154 -10.84 20.68 -4.46
CA GLU A 154 -10.85 21.06 -5.88
C GLU A 154 -11.90 20.21 -6.60
N LYS A 155 -12.43 20.70 -7.71
CA LYS A 155 -13.51 20.08 -8.49
C LYS A 155 -13.17 20.01 -9.97
N ASN A 156 -13.94 19.19 -10.69
CA ASN A 156 -13.79 18.99 -12.14
C ASN A 156 -12.38 18.53 -12.54
N LEU A 157 -11.77 17.73 -11.66
CA LEU A 157 -10.47 17.17 -11.90
C LEU A 157 -10.52 16.01 -12.90
N PRO A 158 -9.49 15.83 -13.73
CA PRO A 158 -9.31 14.59 -14.47
C PRO A 158 -9.16 13.43 -13.49
N PHE A 159 -9.80 12.30 -13.78
CA PHE A 159 -9.82 11.14 -12.89
C PHE A 159 -9.84 9.82 -13.66
N ILE A 160 -9.40 8.76 -13.03
CA ILE A 160 -9.51 7.39 -13.54
C ILE A 160 -10.69 6.71 -12.82
N PRO A 161 -11.78 6.36 -13.53
CA PRO A 161 -12.96 5.80 -12.90
C PRO A 161 -12.73 4.38 -12.37
N LEU A 162 -13.33 4.07 -11.21
CA LEU A 162 -13.38 2.73 -10.65
C LEU A 162 -14.59 1.98 -11.25
N THR A 163 -14.34 1.14 -12.26
CA THR A 163 -15.39 0.46 -13.02
C THR A 163 -15.81 -0.85 -12.37
N GLU A 164 -17.04 -1.31 -12.67
CA GLU A 164 -17.50 -2.67 -12.29
C GLU A 164 -16.93 -3.74 -13.23
N GLN A 165 -16.66 -3.35 -14.47
CA GLN A 165 -16.11 -4.26 -15.47
C GLN A 165 -14.59 -4.37 -15.31
N TYR A 166 -14.18 -5.39 -14.59
CA TYR A 166 -12.77 -5.68 -14.37
C TYR A 166 -12.39 -6.99 -15.09
N ARG A 167 -11.51 -6.88 -16.07
CA ARG A 167 -10.99 -8.04 -16.81
C ARG A 167 -9.49 -7.90 -17.01
N VAL A 168 -8.74 -8.74 -16.35
CA VAL A 168 -7.28 -8.78 -16.40
C VAL A 168 -6.83 -10.16 -16.89
N ARG A 169 -5.79 -10.19 -17.73
CA ARG A 169 -5.24 -11.41 -18.30
C ARG A 169 -3.73 -11.43 -18.13
N LEU A 170 -3.18 -12.62 -17.92
CA LEU A 170 -1.72 -12.85 -17.96
C LEU A 170 -1.15 -12.41 -19.31
N GLY A 171 0.04 -11.79 -19.29
CA GLY A 171 0.69 -11.24 -20.47
C GLY A 171 0.10 -9.95 -21.02
N GLN A 172 -0.97 -9.40 -20.40
CA GLN A 172 -1.55 -8.12 -20.79
C GLN A 172 -0.56 -6.98 -20.51
N THR A 173 -0.34 -6.11 -21.52
CA THR A 173 0.50 -4.91 -21.36
C THR A 173 -0.13 -3.95 -20.36
N VAL A 174 0.71 -3.42 -19.48
CA VAL A 174 0.35 -2.42 -18.46
C VAL A 174 1.38 -1.31 -18.39
N LEU A 175 0.92 -0.14 -17.91
CA LEU A 175 1.77 0.99 -17.55
C LEU A 175 1.62 1.23 -16.05
N ALA A 176 2.74 1.34 -15.35
CA ALA A 176 2.78 1.82 -13.99
C ALA A 176 3.20 3.29 -14.00
N ILE A 177 2.43 4.15 -13.34
CA ILE A 177 2.66 5.59 -13.34
C ILE A 177 2.85 6.05 -11.89
N GLY A 178 3.83 6.94 -11.70
CA GLY A 178 4.09 7.59 -10.42
C GLY A 178 4.51 9.04 -10.60
N SER A 179 4.59 9.75 -9.50
CA SER A 179 5.06 11.14 -9.43
C SER A 179 6.08 11.27 -8.29
N PRO A 180 7.32 10.76 -8.50
CA PRO A 180 8.37 10.81 -7.50
C PRO A 180 8.87 12.23 -7.25
N GLU A 181 9.61 12.43 -6.13
CA GLU A 181 10.12 13.74 -5.72
C GLU A 181 11.00 14.40 -6.79
N GLY A 182 10.71 15.67 -7.07
CA GLY A 182 11.53 16.52 -7.95
C GLY A 182 11.53 16.13 -9.43
N LEU A 183 10.81 15.06 -9.76
CA LEU A 183 10.61 14.61 -11.14
C LEU A 183 9.14 14.76 -11.50
N GLU A 184 8.86 15.18 -12.74
CA GLU A 184 7.53 15.00 -13.31
C GLU A 184 7.24 13.52 -13.43
N HIS A 185 6.04 13.17 -13.81
CA HIS A 185 5.59 11.79 -13.88
C HIS A 185 6.64 10.81 -14.43
N THR A 186 6.74 9.67 -13.77
CA THR A 186 7.51 8.51 -14.26
C THR A 186 6.53 7.47 -14.77
N VAL A 187 6.73 7.02 -16.01
CA VAL A 187 5.94 5.94 -16.62
C VAL A 187 6.85 4.76 -16.88
N THR A 188 6.48 3.59 -16.40
CA THR A 188 7.16 2.33 -16.71
C THR A 188 6.18 1.37 -17.38
N LYS A 189 6.69 0.53 -18.30
CA LYS A 189 5.90 -0.43 -19.06
C LYS A 189 6.31 -1.86 -18.75
N GLY A 190 5.32 -2.74 -18.66
CA GLY A 190 5.50 -4.16 -18.48
C GLY A 190 4.24 -4.94 -18.82
N ILE A 191 4.12 -6.13 -18.26
CA ILE A 191 2.97 -7.01 -18.42
C ILE A 191 2.43 -7.47 -17.05
N ILE A 192 1.25 -8.05 -17.04
CA ILE A 192 0.74 -8.82 -15.92
C ILE A 192 1.45 -10.17 -15.88
N SER A 193 2.32 -10.36 -14.91
CA SER A 193 3.13 -11.56 -14.73
C SER A 193 2.41 -12.67 -13.98
N ALA A 194 1.54 -12.30 -13.01
CA ALA A 194 0.69 -13.25 -12.28
C ALA A 194 -0.55 -12.56 -11.70
N LEU A 195 -1.57 -13.36 -11.41
CA LEU A 195 -2.81 -12.93 -10.74
C LEU A 195 -2.96 -13.71 -9.43
N GLY A 196 -3.52 -13.05 -8.42
CA GLY A 196 -3.85 -13.69 -7.14
C GLY A 196 -2.61 -14.12 -6.34
N ARG A 197 -1.50 -13.39 -6.43
CA ARG A 197 -0.31 -13.66 -5.61
C ARG A 197 -0.53 -13.22 -4.16
N GLN A 198 -0.06 -14.03 -3.23
CA GLN A 198 0.00 -13.75 -1.80
C GLN A 198 1.47 -13.91 -1.36
N PRO A 199 2.28 -12.84 -1.46
CA PRO A 199 3.71 -12.89 -1.13
C PRO A 199 3.95 -13.19 0.35
N GLU A 200 3.10 -12.67 1.22
CA GLU A 200 3.13 -12.87 2.67
C GLU A 200 2.02 -13.84 3.09
N ARG A 201 2.39 -14.96 3.71
CA ARG A 201 1.43 -16.02 4.07
C ARG A 201 0.41 -15.57 5.10
N ASP A 202 0.81 -14.65 5.98
CA ASP A 202 0.01 -14.21 7.11
C ASP A 202 -0.87 -12.99 6.80
N ARG A 203 -0.69 -12.39 5.60
CA ARG A 203 -1.56 -11.30 5.13
C ARG A 203 -2.62 -11.82 4.17
N PRO A 204 -3.89 -11.57 4.46
CA PRO A 204 -5.01 -12.08 3.65
C PRO A 204 -5.18 -11.38 2.30
N MET A 205 -4.17 -10.69 1.81
CA MET A 205 -4.27 -9.85 0.62
C MET A 205 -3.79 -10.55 -0.64
N VAL A 206 -4.49 -10.32 -1.72
CA VAL A 206 -4.12 -10.78 -3.06
C VAL A 206 -3.62 -9.62 -3.91
N TYR A 207 -2.57 -9.89 -4.68
CA TYR A 207 -1.93 -8.88 -5.52
C TYR A 207 -1.85 -9.33 -6.97
N ILE A 208 -1.78 -8.35 -7.85
CA ILE A 208 -1.34 -8.53 -9.23
C ILE A 208 0.17 -8.39 -9.24
N GLN A 209 0.87 -9.35 -9.84
CA GLN A 209 2.30 -9.24 -10.10
C GLN A 209 2.54 -8.67 -11.49
N THR A 210 3.47 -7.73 -11.60
CA THR A 210 3.93 -7.14 -12.87
C THR A 210 5.45 -7.07 -12.92
N ASP A 211 6.00 -7.12 -14.12
CA ASP A 211 7.41 -6.84 -14.41
C ASP A 211 7.66 -5.38 -14.79
N ALA A 212 6.60 -4.56 -14.90
CA ALA A 212 6.76 -3.11 -14.99
C ALA A 212 7.59 -2.62 -13.79
N PRO A 213 8.70 -1.90 -14.00
CA PRO A 213 9.53 -1.43 -12.90
C PRO A 213 8.74 -0.55 -11.92
N ILE A 214 8.60 -1.03 -10.68
CA ILE A 214 8.09 -0.29 -9.55
C ILE A 214 9.30 0.14 -8.71
N ASN A 215 9.37 1.40 -8.34
CA ASN A 215 10.41 1.97 -7.51
C ASN A 215 9.78 2.94 -6.50
N PRO A 216 10.51 3.34 -5.44
CA PRO A 216 10.06 4.40 -4.53
C PRO A 216 9.57 5.63 -5.29
N GLY A 217 8.36 6.09 -4.96
CA GLY A 217 7.66 7.16 -5.67
C GLY A 217 6.52 6.68 -6.58
N ASN A 218 6.53 5.43 -7.06
CA ASN A 218 5.39 4.86 -7.80
C ASN A 218 4.31 4.29 -6.86
N SER A 219 4.62 4.03 -5.59
CA SER A 219 3.67 3.55 -4.59
C SER A 219 2.49 4.50 -4.44
N GLY A 220 1.26 3.97 -4.47
CA GLY A 220 0.01 4.75 -4.49
C GLY A 220 -0.42 5.22 -5.88
N GLY A 221 0.46 5.16 -6.88
CA GLY A 221 0.14 5.44 -8.27
C GLY A 221 -0.58 4.28 -8.98
N PRO A 222 -1.19 4.53 -10.16
CA PRO A 222 -1.96 3.52 -10.86
C PRO A 222 -1.09 2.54 -11.65
N LEU A 223 -1.55 1.30 -11.71
CA LEU A 223 -1.26 0.34 -12.78
C LEU A 223 -2.46 0.37 -13.74
N ILE A 224 -2.25 0.73 -15.00
CA ILE A 224 -3.31 0.87 -16.00
C ILE A 224 -3.12 -0.06 -17.18
N ASP A 225 -4.21 -0.37 -17.87
CA ASP A 225 -4.17 -1.09 -19.14
C ASP A 225 -3.97 -0.15 -20.34
N ARG A 226 -3.87 -0.74 -21.53
CA ARG A 226 -3.73 -0.02 -22.82
C ARG A 226 -4.91 0.90 -23.16
N ASN A 227 -6.01 0.84 -22.43
CA ASN A 227 -7.18 1.71 -22.61
C ASN A 227 -7.21 2.85 -21.56
N GLY A 228 -6.28 2.83 -20.60
CA GLY A 228 -6.25 3.75 -19.47
C GLY A 228 -7.16 3.34 -18.32
N ASN A 229 -7.70 2.11 -18.32
CA ASN A 229 -8.48 1.62 -17.19
C ASN A 229 -7.58 1.24 -16.03
N LEU A 230 -8.00 1.53 -14.82
CA LEU A 230 -7.28 1.12 -13.62
C LEU A 230 -7.30 -0.41 -13.49
N ILE A 231 -6.12 -1.00 -13.45
CA ILE A 231 -5.90 -2.42 -13.15
C ILE A 231 -5.65 -2.62 -11.66
N GLY A 232 -4.91 -1.69 -11.04
CA GLY A 232 -4.62 -1.72 -9.62
C GLY A 232 -3.85 -0.49 -9.16
N ILE A 233 -3.50 -0.48 -7.86
CA ILE A 233 -2.64 0.53 -7.24
C ILE A 233 -1.29 -0.11 -6.95
N ASN A 234 -0.22 0.47 -7.48
CA ASN A 234 1.16 0.03 -7.20
C ASN A 234 1.43 0.15 -5.70
N THR A 235 2.05 -0.86 -5.09
CA THR A 235 2.27 -0.84 -3.64
C THR A 235 3.70 -1.15 -3.24
N PHE A 236 4.24 -2.30 -3.58
CA PHE A 236 5.59 -2.69 -3.16
C PHE A 236 6.30 -3.54 -4.22
N ILE A 237 7.59 -3.75 -4.01
CA ILE A 237 8.44 -4.67 -4.76
C ILE A 237 8.96 -5.76 -3.83
N TYR A 238 9.16 -6.96 -4.38
CA TYR A 238 9.94 -7.99 -3.72
C TYR A 238 11.36 -7.92 -4.27
N THR A 239 12.32 -7.56 -3.43
CA THR A 239 13.69 -7.28 -3.85
C THR A 239 14.68 -7.65 -2.75
N SER A 240 15.87 -8.03 -3.15
CA SER A 240 17.01 -8.24 -2.25
C SER A 240 17.93 -7.00 -2.18
N GLY A 241 17.85 -6.11 -3.14
CA GLY A 241 18.75 -4.96 -3.31
C GLY A 241 18.10 -3.58 -3.20
N GLY A 242 16.80 -3.50 -2.88
CA GLY A 242 16.06 -2.23 -2.73
C GLY A 242 15.58 -1.59 -4.04
N GLY A 243 15.95 -2.13 -5.20
CA GLY A 243 15.48 -1.69 -6.53
C GLY A 243 14.58 -2.73 -7.20
N SER A 244 13.96 -2.35 -8.33
CA SER A 244 13.09 -3.26 -9.09
C SER A 244 13.88 -4.43 -9.70
N GLU A 245 13.51 -5.64 -9.33
CA GLU A 245 14.02 -6.90 -9.89
C GLU A 245 12.98 -7.59 -10.80
N GLY A 246 11.97 -6.85 -11.29
CA GLY A 246 10.88 -7.40 -12.10
C GLY A 246 9.77 -8.09 -11.30
N LEU A 247 9.75 -7.89 -9.99
CA LEU A 247 8.75 -8.44 -9.06
C LEU A 247 8.00 -7.28 -8.38
N GLY A 248 7.21 -6.55 -9.17
CA GLY A 248 6.33 -5.50 -8.70
C GLY A 248 4.94 -6.04 -8.36
N PHE A 249 4.29 -5.44 -7.36
CA PHE A 249 2.96 -5.82 -6.89
C PHE A 249 2.01 -4.63 -6.88
N ALA A 250 0.77 -4.89 -7.30
CA ALA A 250 -0.31 -3.92 -7.28
C ALA A 250 -1.56 -4.50 -6.63
N ILE A 251 -2.28 -3.68 -5.88
CA ILE A 251 -3.57 -4.02 -5.26
C ILE A 251 -4.63 -4.00 -6.36
N PRO A 252 -5.40 -5.10 -6.58
CA PRO A 252 -6.38 -5.18 -7.65
C PRO A 252 -7.50 -4.14 -7.55
N GLN A 253 -7.92 -3.59 -8.67
CA GLN A 253 -8.96 -2.56 -8.75
C GLN A 253 -10.28 -2.93 -8.03
N PRO A 254 -10.80 -4.17 -8.01
CA PRO A 254 -11.99 -4.50 -7.23
C PRO A 254 -11.83 -4.22 -5.73
N ILE A 255 -10.65 -4.50 -5.17
CA ILE A 255 -10.32 -4.20 -3.78
C ILE A 255 -10.23 -2.68 -3.58
N VAL A 256 -9.57 -1.97 -4.51
CA VAL A 256 -9.49 -0.49 -4.48
C VAL A 256 -10.89 0.12 -4.49
N ARG A 257 -11.80 -0.36 -5.34
CA ARG A 257 -13.18 0.12 -5.44
C ARG A 257 -13.96 -0.11 -4.15
N PHE A 258 -13.85 -1.31 -3.57
CA PHE A 258 -14.48 -1.65 -2.30
C PHE A 258 -14.00 -0.74 -1.17
N VAL A 259 -12.68 -0.61 -1.01
CA VAL A 259 -12.05 0.23 0.03
C VAL A 259 -12.44 1.70 -0.15
N TYR A 260 -12.34 2.23 -1.38
CA TYR A 260 -12.75 3.60 -1.68
C TYR A 260 -14.20 3.88 -1.29
N ALA A 261 -15.13 3.02 -1.72
CA ALA A 261 -16.55 3.18 -1.43
C ALA A 261 -16.84 3.16 0.07
N ALA A 262 -16.23 2.22 0.80
CA ALA A 262 -16.42 2.09 2.24
C ALA A 262 -15.81 3.26 3.03
N LEU A 263 -14.56 3.65 2.73
CA LEU A 263 -13.90 4.77 3.39
C LEU A 263 -14.60 6.11 3.07
N LYS A 264 -15.03 6.33 1.82
CA LYS A 264 -15.80 7.53 1.46
C LYS A 264 -17.11 7.65 2.24
N ALA A 265 -17.78 6.51 2.50
CA ALA A 265 -19.08 6.48 3.17
C ALA A 265 -18.98 6.54 4.69
N ARG A 266 -17.97 5.90 5.30
CA ARG A 266 -17.89 5.66 6.75
C ARG A 266 -16.57 6.07 7.39
N GLY A 267 -15.53 6.37 6.63
CA GLY A 267 -14.18 6.67 7.13
C GLY A 267 -13.39 5.46 7.63
N VAL A 268 -14.04 4.31 7.81
CA VAL A 268 -13.44 3.09 8.36
C VAL A 268 -14.05 1.85 7.69
N ILE A 269 -13.25 0.79 7.62
CA ILE A 269 -13.69 -0.54 7.19
C ILE A 269 -13.49 -1.48 8.38
N PRO A 270 -14.55 -1.89 9.05
CA PRO A 270 -14.41 -2.87 10.12
C PRO A 270 -13.99 -4.22 9.52
N PRO A 271 -12.99 -4.90 10.10
CA PRO A 271 -12.63 -6.24 9.69
C PRO A 271 -13.80 -7.20 9.93
N VAL A 272 -13.99 -8.14 9.03
CA VAL A 272 -15.10 -9.11 9.06
C VAL A 272 -14.56 -10.51 9.34
N THR A 273 -15.23 -11.25 10.22
CA THR A 273 -14.93 -12.66 10.47
C THR A 273 -16.20 -13.51 10.50
N ILE A 274 -16.03 -14.76 10.18
CA ILE A 274 -17.04 -15.81 10.41
C ILE A 274 -16.66 -16.73 11.57
N GLY A 275 -15.50 -16.54 12.20
CA GLY A 275 -15.00 -17.44 13.23
C GLY A 275 -14.63 -18.82 12.67
N ALA A 276 -13.97 -18.85 11.51
CA ALA A 276 -13.44 -20.07 10.91
C ALA A 276 -12.04 -19.82 10.38
N HIS A 277 -11.12 -20.72 10.72
CA HIS A 277 -9.76 -20.73 10.19
C HIS A 277 -9.68 -21.64 8.98
N ALA A 278 -8.96 -21.20 7.95
CA ALA A 278 -8.87 -21.89 6.69
C ALA A 278 -7.42 -22.06 6.24
N GLN A 279 -7.14 -23.12 5.51
CA GLN A 279 -5.83 -23.36 4.90
C GLN A 279 -5.97 -23.91 3.48
N SER A 280 -4.89 -23.77 2.70
CA SER A 280 -4.82 -24.35 1.37
C SER A 280 -4.76 -25.87 1.44
N ILE A 281 -5.50 -26.56 0.56
CA ILE A 281 -5.35 -27.97 0.32
C ILE A 281 -4.08 -28.17 -0.49
N THR A 282 -3.13 -28.92 0.06
CA THR A 282 -1.92 -29.39 -0.66
C THR A 282 -2.11 -30.83 -1.11
N PRO A 283 -1.41 -31.30 -2.14
CA PRO A 283 -1.48 -32.71 -2.56
C PRO A 283 -1.19 -33.69 -1.43
N SER A 284 -0.24 -33.38 -0.54
CA SER A 284 0.06 -34.21 0.63
C SER A 284 -1.10 -34.26 1.62
N LEU A 285 -1.74 -33.12 1.90
CA LEU A 285 -2.92 -33.05 2.77
C LEU A 285 -4.08 -33.84 2.17
N ALA A 286 -4.33 -33.66 0.87
CA ALA A 286 -5.39 -34.36 0.15
C ALA A 286 -5.19 -35.87 0.19
N ALA A 287 -3.97 -36.35 -0.06
CA ALA A 287 -3.64 -37.78 0.00
C ALA A 287 -3.79 -38.36 1.41
N ALA A 288 -3.29 -37.66 2.44
CA ALA A 288 -3.35 -38.12 3.82
C ALA A 288 -4.80 -38.20 4.37
N LEU A 289 -5.62 -37.22 4.07
CA LEU A 289 -7.02 -37.15 4.48
C LEU A 289 -7.99 -37.80 3.49
N LYS A 290 -7.49 -38.33 2.35
CA LYS A 290 -8.31 -38.90 1.26
C LYS A 290 -9.40 -37.95 0.77
N LEU A 291 -9.04 -36.69 0.59
CA LEU A 291 -9.98 -35.67 0.13
C LEU A 291 -10.40 -35.91 -1.32
N PRO A 292 -11.62 -35.51 -1.72
CA PRO A 292 -12.11 -35.66 -3.09
C PRO A 292 -11.45 -34.67 -4.07
N VAL A 293 -10.66 -33.70 -3.58
CA VAL A 293 -9.95 -32.68 -4.35
C VAL A 293 -8.53 -32.54 -3.80
N ASP A 294 -7.58 -32.14 -4.66
CA ASP A 294 -6.16 -31.97 -4.33
C ASP A 294 -5.71 -30.50 -4.31
N PHE A 295 -6.65 -29.58 -4.44
CA PHE A 295 -6.46 -28.12 -4.35
C PHE A 295 -7.68 -27.47 -3.70
N GLY A 296 -7.59 -26.16 -3.42
CA GLY A 296 -8.68 -25.38 -2.86
C GLY A 296 -8.48 -25.06 -1.39
N VAL A 297 -9.55 -24.92 -0.66
CA VAL A 297 -9.57 -24.43 0.73
C VAL A 297 -10.31 -25.40 1.62
N ILE A 298 -9.70 -25.78 2.74
CA ILE A 298 -10.29 -26.58 3.81
C ILE A 298 -10.34 -25.75 5.10
N LEU A 299 -11.45 -25.84 5.83
CA LEU A 299 -11.56 -25.25 7.17
C LEU A 299 -10.76 -26.10 8.15
N SER A 300 -9.79 -25.48 8.81
CA SER A 300 -8.89 -26.16 9.76
C SER A 300 -9.39 -26.09 11.19
N ASP A 301 -10.11 -25.01 11.56
CA ASP A 301 -10.65 -24.80 12.87
C ASP A 301 -11.90 -23.90 12.82
N ILE A 302 -12.76 -24.03 13.84
CA ILE A 302 -14.00 -23.26 13.99
C ILE A 302 -14.06 -22.73 15.42
N ASP A 303 -14.20 -21.42 15.56
CA ASP A 303 -14.35 -20.77 16.87
C ASP A 303 -15.66 -21.24 17.55
N PRO A 304 -15.62 -21.74 18.78
CA PRO A 304 -16.78 -22.34 19.43
C PRO A 304 -18.01 -21.43 19.51
N ASP A 305 -17.81 -20.13 19.70
CA ASP A 305 -18.87 -19.14 19.83
C ASP A 305 -19.04 -18.27 18.57
N GLY A 306 -18.39 -18.69 17.48
CA GLY A 306 -18.38 -17.94 16.22
C GLY A 306 -19.61 -18.17 15.34
N PRO A 307 -19.84 -17.27 14.36
CA PRO A 307 -20.93 -17.41 13.37
C PRO A 307 -20.86 -18.73 12.58
N ALA A 308 -19.66 -19.19 12.24
CA ALA A 308 -19.43 -20.45 11.53
C ALA A 308 -19.91 -21.66 12.36
N ASN A 309 -19.63 -21.70 13.66
CA ASN A 309 -20.14 -22.76 14.54
C ASN A 309 -21.67 -22.72 14.63
N THR A 310 -22.24 -21.52 14.81
CA THR A 310 -23.70 -21.33 14.84
C THR A 310 -24.37 -21.79 13.54
N ALA A 311 -23.73 -21.59 12.40
CA ALA A 311 -24.19 -22.01 11.08
C ALA A 311 -23.93 -23.53 10.83
N GLY A 312 -23.26 -24.21 11.75
CA GLY A 312 -23.00 -25.65 11.67
C GLY A 312 -21.81 -26.06 10.80
N LEU A 313 -20.86 -25.12 10.52
CA LEU A 313 -19.61 -25.48 9.89
C LEU A 313 -18.74 -26.33 10.81
N ARG A 314 -17.81 -27.07 10.23
CA ARG A 314 -16.92 -27.99 10.96
C ARG A 314 -15.51 -27.94 10.36
N ALA A 315 -14.52 -28.20 11.17
CA ALA A 315 -13.19 -28.52 10.68
C ALA A 315 -13.26 -29.73 9.73
N GLY A 316 -12.56 -29.63 8.60
CA GLY A 316 -12.60 -30.62 7.52
C GLY A 316 -13.58 -30.27 6.38
N ASP A 317 -14.46 -29.28 6.52
CA ASP A 317 -15.28 -28.79 5.41
C ASP A 317 -14.41 -28.17 4.33
N ILE A 318 -14.65 -28.53 3.07
CA ILE A 318 -13.95 -27.98 1.90
C ILE A 318 -14.83 -26.90 1.28
N VAL A 319 -14.31 -25.66 1.20
CA VAL A 319 -15.04 -24.54 0.61
C VAL A 319 -14.95 -24.64 -0.91
N THR A 320 -16.11 -24.70 -1.59
CA THR A 320 -16.19 -24.81 -3.05
C THR A 320 -16.65 -23.53 -3.72
N ALA A 321 -17.53 -22.74 -3.06
CA ALA A 321 -17.93 -21.42 -3.52
C ALA A 321 -18.38 -20.53 -2.35
N VAL A 322 -18.26 -19.21 -2.54
CA VAL A 322 -18.81 -18.18 -1.67
C VAL A 322 -19.67 -17.24 -2.54
N ASP A 323 -20.92 -17.02 -2.14
CA ASP A 323 -21.91 -16.20 -2.89
C ASP A 323 -21.98 -16.58 -4.37
N GLY A 324 -21.97 -17.88 -4.65
CA GLY A 324 -22.02 -18.43 -6.00
C GLY A 324 -20.71 -18.33 -6.79
N ILE A 325 -19.65 -17.75 -6.23
CA ILE A 325 -18.35 -17.61 -6.89
C ILE A 325 -17.44 -18.77 -6.46
N PRO A 326 -16.95 -19.59 -7.42
CA PRO A 326 -16.10 -20.72 -7.11
C PRO A 326 -14.82 -20.30 -6.38
N ILE A 327 -14.47 -21.02 -5.32
CA ILE A 327 -13.24 -20.84 -4.54
C ILE A 327 -12.24 -21.95 -4.89
N ASP A 328 -11.11 -21.57 -5.46
CA ASP A 328 -10.05 -22.48 -5.89
C ASP A 328 -8.73 -22.30 -5.12
N SER A 329 -8.65 -21.27 -4.28
CA SER A 329 -7.42 -20.93 -3.55
C SER A 329 -7.72 -20.15 -2.28
N LEU A 330 -6.85 -20.27 -1.29
CA LEU A 330 -6.95 -19.54 -0.03
C LEU A 330 -6.92 -18.01 -0.24
N PRO A 331 -6.04 -17.44 -1.07
CA PRO A 331 -6.07 -16.00 -1.34
C PRO A 331 -7.42 -15.49 -1.86
N LYS A 332 -8.07 -16.27 -2.72
CA LYS A 332 -9.40 -15.92 -3.24
C LYS A 332 -10.48 -15.97 -2.16
N TYR A 333 -10.49 -17.03 -1.36
CA TYR A 333 -11.39 -17.15 -0.20
C TYR A 333 -11.23 -15.96 0.76
N THR A 334 -10.00 -15.63 1.11
CA THR A 334 -9.72 -14.54 2.05
C THR A 334 -10.12 -13.19 1.48
N ALA A 335 -9.88 -12.94 0.18
CA ALA A 335 -10.30 -11.70 -0.48
C ALA A 335 -11.83 -11.55 -0.50
N PHE A 336 -12.58 -12.65 -0.73
CA PHE A 336 -14.05 -12.62 -0.68
C PHE A 336 -14.57 -12.36 0.72
N LEU A 337 -14.00 -13.02 1.73
CA LEU A 337 -14.36 -12.77 3.13
C LEU A 337 -14.10 -11.31 3.51
N TYR A 338 -12.92 -10.79 3.15
CA TYR A 338 -12.54 -9.40 3.41
C TYR A 338 -13.49 -8.38 2.74
N MET A 339 -13.93 -8.62 1.51
CA MET A 339 -14.81 -7.71 0.76
C MET A 339 -16.30 -7.90 1.07
N HIS A 340 -16.66 -8.88 1.90
CA HIS A 340 -18.06 -9.14 2.20
C HIS A 340 -18.65 -8.02 3.08
N PRO A 341 -19.82 -7.43 2.70
CA PRO A 341 -20.43 -6.36 3.48
C PRO A 341 -20.92 -6.85 4.84
N LEU A 342 -20.53 -6.16 5.91
CA LEU A 342 -21.02 -6.45 7.25
C LEU A 342 -22.57 -6.29 7.31
N GLY A 343 -23.24 -7.23 7.95
CA GLY A 343 -24.69 -7.25 8.11
C GLY A 343 -25.49 -7.91 6.98
N LEU A 344 -24.81 -8.42 5.95
CA LEU A 344 -25.42 -9.27 4.95
C LEU A 344 -25.05 -10.74 5.18
N PRO A 345 -25.97 -11.70 4.96
CA PRO A 345 -25.64 -13.12 5.03
C PRO A 345 -24.73 -13.52 3.86
N MET A 346 -23.75 -14.37 4.16
CA MET A 346 -22.84 -14.99 3.20
C MET A 346 -23.31 -16.41 2.90
N GLU A 347 -23.50 -16.76 1.65
CA GLU A 347 -23.79 -18.13 1.24
C GLU A 347 -22.48 -18.88 0.96
N MET A 348 -22.23 -19.96 1.69
CA MET A 348 -21.05 -20.80 1.51
C MET A 348 -21.44 -22.19 1.03
N GLN A 349 -20.90 -22.60 -0.12
CA GLN A 349 -21.03 -23.95 -0.65
C GLN A 349 -19.81 -24.78 -0.25
N LEU A 350 -20.04 -25.96 0.26
CA LEU A 350 -19.04 -26.81 0.90
C LEU A 350 -19.14 -28.25 0.39
N LEU A 351 -18.05 -28.99 0.54
CA LEU A 351 -18.06 -30.46 0.53
C LEU A 351 -17.74 -30.96 1.95
N ARG A 352 -18.68 -31.73 2.53
CA ARG A 352 -18.49 -32.43 3.80
C ARG A 352 -18.64 -33.93 3.57
N ASP A 353 -17.60 -34.70 3.89
CA ASP A 353 -17.56 -36.16 3.63
C ASP A 353 -17.90 -36.49 2.16
N GLY A 354 -17.42 -35.66 1.23
CA GLY A 354 -17.67 -35.80 -0.21
C GLY A 354 -19.08 -35.41 -0.67
N LYS A 355 -19.95 -34.93 0.22
CA LYS A 355 -21.34 -34.50 -0.12
C LYS A 355 -21.44 -32.98 -0.16
N PRO A 356 -22.15 -32.42 -1.15
CA PRO A 356 -22.38 -30.99 -1.22
C PRO A 356 -23.29 -30.49 -0.09
N LEU A 357 -22.96 -29.35 0.47
CA LEU A 357 -23.72 -28.67 1.51
C LEU A 357 -23.70 -27.18 1.24
N THR A 358 -24.82 -26.49 1.41
CA THR A 358 -24.89 -25.03 1.37
C THR A 358 -25.30 -24.50 2.74
N VAL A 359 -24.58 -23.50 3.22
CA VAL A 359 -24.78 -22.91 4.55
C VAL A 359 -24.83 -21.40 4.41
N SER A 360 -25.79 -20.75 5.07
CA SER A 360 -25.85 -19.29 5.19
C SER A 360 -25.24 -18.88 6.54
N ILE A 361 -24.28 -17.96 6.50
CA ILE A 361 -23.53 -17.48 7.66
C ILE A 361 -23.73 -15.97 7.75
N ASN A 362 -23.94 -15.45 8.95
CA ASN A 362 -23.95 -14.00 9.19
C ASN A 362 -22.59 -13.56 9.72
N PRO A 363 -21.73 -12.97 8.89
CA PRO A 363 -20.44 -12.47 9.34
C PRO A 363 -20.59 -11.37 10.39
N VAL A 364 -19.64 -11.32 11.32
CA VAL A 364 -19.59 -10.30 12.37
C VAL A 364 -18.30 -9.48 12.25
N GLU A 365 -18.27 -8.33 12.92
CA GLU A 365 -17.05 -7.58 13.05
C GLU A 365 -16.01 -8.40 13.82
N ALA A 366 -14.82 -8.55 13.24
CA ALA A 366 -13.73 -9.22 13.91
C ALA A 366 -13.22 -8.38 15.08
N PRO A 367 -12.81 -8.97 16.20
CA PRO A 367 -12.11 -8.24 17.25
C PRO A 367 -10.86 -7.57 16.64
N PRO A 368 -10.52 -6.36 17.09
CA PRO A 368 -9.35 -5.65 16.60
C PRO A 368 -8.09 -6.46 16.91
N THR A 369 -7.37 -6.87 15.91
CA THR A 369 -6.03 -7.45 16.05
C THR A 369 -5.04 -6.31 16.14
N VAL A 370 -4.37 -6.13 17.27
CA VAL A 370 -3.36 -5.10 17.45
C VAL A 370 -2.00 -5.73 17.23
N GLU A 371 -1.51 -5.68 16.02
CA GLU A 371 -0.14 -6.10 15.71
C GLU A 371 0.87 -5.06 16.22
N ASN A 372 0.54 -3.76 16.10
CA ASN A 372 1.33 -2.65 16.63
C ASN A 372 0.42 -1.55 17.17
N LEU A 373 0.69 -1.09 18.38
CA LEU A 373 -0.05 0.01 19.00
C LEU A 373 0.13 1.35 18.25
N SER A 374 1.30 1.55 17.66
CA SER A 374 1.59 2.74 16.84
C SER A 374 0.62 2.95 15.68
N ASP A 375 -0.04 1.90 15.24
CA ASP A 375 -1.00 1.96 14.14
C ASP A 375 -2.37 2.53 14.53
N LEU A 376 -2.64 2.56 15.81
CA LEU A 376 -3.86 3.13 16.39
C LEU A 376 -3.71 4.62 16.70
N ILE A 377 -2.51 5.19 16.54
CA ILE A 377 -2.21 6.57 16.89
C ILE A 377 -2.84 7.53 15.85
N ASP A 378 -3.61 8.50 16.33
CA ASP A 378 -3.86 9.75 15.62
C ASP A 378 -2.85 10.80 16.11
N PRO A 379 -1.85 11.19 15.30
CA PRO A 379 -0.81 12.12 15.73
C PRO A 379 -1.33 13.49 16.17
N ASN A 380 -2.52 13.89 15.72
CA ASN A 380 -3.13 15.18 16.05
C ASN A 380 -3.82 15.19 17.43
N SER A 381 -4.35 14.03 17.85
CA SER A 381 -5.14 13.92 19.09
C SER A 381 -4.42 13.19 20.22
N ASP A 382 -3.51 12.27 19.91
CA ASP A 382 -3.00 11.29 20.89
C ASP A 382 -1.63 11.68 21.48
N LEU A 383 -0.95 12.70 20.91
CA LEU A 383 0.32 13.19 21.43
C LEU A 383 0.12 13.97 22.74
N ILE A 384 0.82 13.56 23.79
CA ILE A 384 1.06 14.33 25.01
C ILE A 384 2.42 14.99 24.87
N ALA A 385 2.44 16.22 24.36
CA ALA A 385 3.67 16.91 23.95
C ALA A 385 4.65 17.14 25.12
N SER A 386 4.16 17.41 26.33
CA SER A 386 4.99 17.59 27.53
C SER A 386 5.74 16.33 27.98
N LEU A 387 5.36 15.18 27.49
CA LEU A 387 5.96 13.87 27.80
C LEU A 387 6.66 13.23 26.61
N GLY A 388 6.34 13.69 25.40
CA GLY A 388 6.78 13.04 24.15
C GLY A 388 6.20 11.65 23.97
N VAL A 389 4.93 11.41 24.39
CA VAL A 389 4.27 10.11 24.25
C VAL A 389 2.96 10.21 23.48
N PHE A 390 2.67 9.16 22.74
CA PHE A 390 1.36 8.94 22.16
C PHE A 390 0.59 7.97 23.03
N VAL A 391 -0.62 8.37 23.43
CA VAL A 391 -1.48 7.55 24.29
C VAL A 391 -2.88 7.41 23.69
N ILE A 392 -3.45 6.22 23.84
CA ILE A 392 -4.81 5.90 23.42
C ILE A 392 -5.63 5.40 24.60
N ASP A 393 -6.94 5.67 24.58
CA ASP A 393 -7.83 5.21 25.64
C ASP A 393 -7.90 3.69 25.70
N LEU A 394 -7.77 3.12 26.90
CA LEU A 394 -8.02 1.70 27.13
C LEU A 394 -9.52 1.40 27.01
N LYS A 395 -9.93 0.85 25.85
CA LYS A 395 -11.30 0.38 25.61
C LYS A 395 -11.38 -1.12 25.86
N GLY A 396 -12.53 -1.58 26.38
CA GLY A 396 -12.69 -2.95 26.88
C GLY A 396 -12.17 -4.07 25.98
N THR A 397 -12.50 -4.03 24.68
CA THR A 397 -12.04 -5.04 23.70
C THR A 397 -10.52 -5.03 23.50
N LEU A 398 -9.88 -3.84 23.49
CA LEU A 398 -8.44 -3.72 23.36
C LEU A 398 -7.70 -4.28 24.58
N GLY A 399 -8.19 -3.97 25.78
CA GLY A 399 -7.64 -4.49 27.02
C GLY A 399 -7.73 -6.00 27.12
N GLU A 400 -8.85 -6.58 26.73
CA GLU A 400 -9.06 -8.03 26.70
C GLU A 400 -8.09 -8.72 25.72
N THR A 401 -7.96 -8.19 24.51
CA THR A 401 -7.05 -8.73 23.48
C THR A 401 -5.59 -8.68 23.92
N MET A 402 -5.18 -7.63 24.66
CA MET A 402 -3.81 -7.47 25.16
C MET A 402 -3.57 -8.16 26.50
N GLY A 403 -4.57 -8.81 27.10
CA GLY A 403 -4.47 -9.44 28.42
C GLY A 403 -4.22 -8.44 29.55
N ILE A 404 -4.69 -7.19 29.42
CA ILE A 404 -4.55 -6.12 30.41
C ILE A 404 -5.57 -6.33 31.53
N ARG A 405 -5.11 -6.21 32.78
CA ARG A 405 -5.95 -6.40 33.97
C ARG A 405 -6.71 -5.13 34.35
N SER A 406 -6.12 -3.96 34.06
CA SER A 406 -6.74 -2.66 34.31
C SER A 406 -7.99 -2.51 33.45
N LYS A 407 -9.06 -1.96 34.02
CA LYS A 407 -10.34 -1.75 33.32
C LYS A 407 -10.49 -0.35 32.74
N SER A 408 -9.64 0.57 33.14
CA SER A 408 -9.58 1.95 32.64
C SER A 408 -8.15 2.44 32.68
N GLY A 409 -7.86 3.48 31.91
CA GLY A 409 -6.54 4.08 31.78
C GLY A 409 -6.23 4.47 30.35
N VAL A 410 -4.97 4.77 30.10
CA VAL A 410 -4.45 5.05 28.77
C VAL A 410 -3.28 4.13 28.44
N ILE A 411 -3.24 3.64 27.23
CA ILE A 411 -2.16 2.79 26.75
C ILE A 411 -1.13 3.67 26.06
N VAL A 412 0.15 3.51 26.41
CA VAL A 412 1.25 4.12 25.69
C VAL A 412 1.41 3.41 24.35
N ALA A 413 1.06 4.10 23.27
CA ALA A 413 1.06 3.53 21.92
C ALA A 413 2.37 3.82 21.17
N GLY A 414 3.12 4.85 21.58
CA GLY A 414 4.42 5.18 21.00
C GLY A 414 5.12 6.26 21.82
N LEU A 415 6.43 6.39 21.63
CA LEU A 415 7.26 7.37 22.33
C LEU A 415 8.14 8.12 21.33
N LEU A 416 8.37 9.41 21.59
CA LEU A 416 9.37 10.20 20.87
C LEU A 416 10.75 9.98 21.48
N SER A 417 11.75 9.84 20.64
CA SER A 417 13.13 9.63 21.07
C SER A 417 13.67 10.87 21.77
N GLY A 418 14.30 10.68 22.96
CA GLY A 418 14.95 11.74 23.71
C GLY A 418 14.03 12.61 24.57
N GLU A 419 12.75 12.30 24.65
CA GLU A 419 11.74 13.02 25.42
C GLU A 419 11.63 12.49 26.88
N PRO A 420 11.07 13.25 27.84
CA PRO A 420 11.04 12.91 29.27
C PRO A 420 10.52 11.51 29.59
N ALA A 421 9.47 11.09 28.94
CA ALA A 421 8.88 9.77 29.19
C ALA A 421 9.82 8.62 28.75
N THR A 422 10.59 8.81 27.69
CA THR A 422 11.60 7.83 27.24
C THR A 422 12.76 7.76 28.22
N LEU A 423 13.20 8.88 28.76
CA LEU A 423 14.24 8.95 29.78
C LEU A 423 13.78 8.32 31.10
N ALA A 424 12.50 8.32 31.39
CA ALA A 424 11.88 7.72 32.57
C ALA A 424 11.61 6.22 32.44
N ASP A 425 12.04 5.56 31.37
CA ASP A 425 11.78 4.12 31.09
C ASP A 425 10.29 3.78 30.90
N LEU A 426 9.47 4.72 30.44
CA LEU A 426 8.12 4.42 29.97
C LEU A 426 8.23 3.66 28.65
N GLN A 427 7.42 2.63 28.46
CA GLN A 427 7.48 1.74 27.30
C GLN A 427 6.13 1.66 26.59
N ALA A 428 6.17 1.43 25.28
CA ALA A 428 4.95 1.13 24.57
C ALA A 428 4.34 -0.19 25.07
N GLY A 429 3.01 -0.17 25.21
CA GLY A 429 2.25 -1.23 25.87
C GLY A 429 2.03 -1.02 27.37
N ASP A 430 2.66 -0.03 27.99
CA ASP A 430 2.32 0.34 29.38
C ASP A 430 0.91 0.93 29.44
N VAL A 431 0.18 0.56 30.45
CA VAL A 431 -1.14 1.14 30.75
C VAL A 431 -1.02 2.06 31.96
N ILE A 432 -1.11 3.36 31.72
CA ILE A 432 -1.13 4.36 32.80
C ILE A 432 -2.54 4.43 33.35
N PHE A 433 -2.74 4.05 34.60
CA PHE A 433 -4.04 4.09 35.27
C PHE A 433 -4.08 5.01 36.48
N SER A 434 -2.95 5.59 36.90
CA SER A 434 -2.88 6.58 37.97
C SER A 434 -1.70 7.53 37.76
N MET A 435 -1.87 8.81 38.12
CA MET A 435 -0.86 9.85 38.18
C MET A 435 -0.87 10.55 39.54
N ASN A 436 0.26 10.56 40.23
CA ASN A 436 0.43 11.12 41.59
C ASN A 436 -0.70 10.68 42.56
N GLY A 437 -1.08 9.39 42.49
CA GLY A 437 -2.12 8.78 43.30
C GLY A 437 -3.55 9.07 42.89
N LYS A 438 -3.78 9.86 41.85
CA LYS A 438 -5.11 10.12 41.27
C LYS A 438 -5.38 9.15 40.11
N PRO A 439 -6.58 8.57 39.99
CA PRO A 439 -6.93 7.75 38.85
C PRO A 439 -6.84 8.52 37.52
N VAL A 440 -6.37 7.84 36.48
CA VAL A 440 -6.41 8.29 35.08
C VAL A 440 -7.29 7.30 34.32
N ASN A 441 -8.42 7.75 33.76
CA ASN A 441 -9.36 6.89 33.08
C ASN A 441 -9.32 7.03 31.53
N ASN A 442 -8.85 8.16 31.04
CA ASN A 442 -8.78 8.47 29.61
C ASN A 442 -7.70 9.52 29.32
N THR A 443 -7.39 9.68 28.03
CA THR A 443 -6.40 10.64 27.51
C THR A 443 -6.72 12.09 27.90
N GLY A 444 -8.00 12.46 27.94
CA GLY A 444 -8.43 13.81 28.32
C GLY A 444 -8.09 14.13 29.77
N GLU A 445 -8.33 13.19 30.70
CA GLU A 445 -7.99 13.34 32.11
C GLU A 445 -6.48 13.43 32.32
N LEU A 446 -5.70 12.56 31.67
CA LEU A 446 -4.23 12.60 31.75
C LEU A 446 -3.71 13.97 31.27
N ARG A 447 -4.21 14.44 30.14
CA ARG A 447 -3.81 15.73 29.56
C ARG A 447 -4.19 16.90 30.50
N HIS A 448 -5.38 16.86 31.08
CA HIS A 448 -5.83 17.88 32.01
C HIS A 448 -4.97 17.94 33.28
N GLU A 449 -4.71 16.81 33.90
CA GLU A 449 -3.87 16.74 35.11
C GLU A 449 -2.45 17.28 34.84
N LEU A 450 -1.85 16.94 33.71
CA LEU A 450 -0.52 17.40 33.31
C LEU A 450 -0.42 18.93 33.12
N THR A 451 -1.53 19.63 32.80
CA THR A 451 -1.51 21.09 32.64
C THR A 451 -1.23 21.84 33.96
N SER A 452 -1.36 21.17 35.10
CA SER A 452 -1.12 21.79 36.44
C SER A 452 0.36 21.76 36.85
N PHE A 453 1.24 21.03 36.13
CA PHE A 453 2.66 20.86 36.45
C PHE A 453 3.52 21.85 35.69
N LYS A 454 4.65 22.19 36.30
CA LYS A 454 5.70 23.06 35.73
C LYS A 454 6.98 22.29 35.52
N PRO A 455 7.87 22.78 34.65
CA PRO A 455 9.21 22.21 34.52
C PRO A 455 9.89 22.07 35.90
N GLY A 456 10.41 20.85 36.17
CA GLY A 456 11.02 20.46 37.44
C GLY A 456 10.05 19.85 38.47
N ASP A 457 8.75 19.83 38.21
CA ASP A 457 7.81 19.17 39.12
C ASP A 457 7.87 17.65 38.97
N PRO A 458 7.90 16.89 40.10
CA PRO A 458 7.95 15.44 40.08
C PRO A 458 6.57 14.86 39.72
N VAL A 459 6.60 13.89 38.83
CA VAL A 459 5.42 13.12 38.42
C VAL A 459 5.67 11.64 38.65
N VAL A 460 4.69 10.93 39.18
CA VAL A 460 4.72 9.49 39.36
C VAL A 460 3.53 8.87 38.66
N PHE A 461 3.79 8.02 37.68
CA PHE A 461 2.79 7.16 37.08
C PHE A 461 2.74 5.82 37.78
N GLN A 462 1.54 5.28 37.97
CA GLN A 462 1.34 3.87 38.24
C GLN A 462 0.90 3.23 36.94
N VAL A 463 1.71 2.27 36.46
CA VAL A 463 1.48 1.62 35.17
C VAL A 463 1.33 0.10 35.34
N GLU A 464 0.54 -0.51 34.48
CA GLU A 464 0.54 -1.94 34.29
C GLU A 464 1.42 -2.27 33.05
N ARG A 465 2.48 -3.06 33.27
CA ARG A 465 3.39 -3.57 32.25
C ARG A 465 3.37 -5.08 32.26
N ARG A 466 2.91 -5.72 31.18
CA ARG A 466 2.81 -7.19 31.06
C ARG A 466 2.12 -7.86 32.25
N GLY A 467 1.02 -7.25 32.72
CA GLY A 467 0.23 -7.74 33.82
C GLY A 467 0.83 -7.45 35.23
N ILE A 468 1.90 -6.69 35.34
CA ILE A 468 2.54 -6.31 36.61
C ILE A 468 2.44 -4.81 36.80
N ASN A 469 1.96 -4.37 37.99
CA ASN A 469 1.90 -2.96 38.34
C ASN A 469 3.25 -2.47 38.87
N GLN A 470 3.68 -1.31 38.41
CA GLN A 470 4.90 -0.64 38.86
C GLN A 470 4.74 0.88 38.88
N TYR A 471 5.66 1.56 39.56
CA TYR A 471 5.73 2.99 39.59
C TYR A 471 6.86 3.50 38.69
N ILE A 472 6.57 4.51 37.89
CA ILE A 472 7.55 5.22 37.06
C ILE A 472 7.53 6.69 37.53
N ALA A 473 8.67 7.20 37.97
CA ALA A 473 8.82 8.54 38.49
C ALA A 473 9.83 9.34 37.66
N PHE A 474 9.49 10.58 37.36
CA PHE A 474 10.33 11.51 36.59
C PHE A 474 9.96 12.96 36.90
N GLU A 475 10.74 13.90 36.37
CA GLU A 475 10.45 15.34 36.42
C GLU A 475 9.96 15.83 35.06
N ILE A 476 8.99 16.75 35.03
CA ILE A 476 8.54 17.41 33.79
C ILE A 476 9.66 18.34 33.32
N GLU A 477 10.03 18.29 32.05
CA GLU A 477 11.00 19.21 31.43
C GLU A 477 10.34 20.48 30.88
#